data_5a9f102644c04d7278681e2aa3a5e941
#
_entry.id   5a9f102644c04d7278681e2aa3a5e941
#
_cell.length_a   1.000
_cell.length_b   1.000
_cell.length_c   1.000
_cell.angle_alpha   90.00
_cell.angle_beta   90.00
_cell.angle_gamma   90.00
#
_symmetry.space_group_name_H-M   'P 1'
#
loop_
_entity.id
_entity.type
_entity.pdbx_description
1 polymer ?
#
loop_
_entity_poly.entity_id
_entity_poly.type
_entity_poly.pdbx_seq_one_letter_code
_entity_poly.pdbx_strand_id
1 'polypeptide(L)'
;MLPLDTAGDHGALTRQMLRDLPPGITHFILHPARDTPELRAICTDWPARVANYHALMDPDLRREVQNLGVQVIGYRPLRELLRQRQAANKVRP
;
A
#
# COMPACT_ATOMS: atom_id res chain seq x y z
N MET A 1 3.13 2.08 7.29
CA MET A 1 3.80 0.85 6.82
C MET A 1 3.35 -0.35 7.63
N LEU A 2 3.08 -1.47 6.98
CA LEU A 2 2.81 -2.72 7.69
C LEU A 2 4.09 -3.24 8.35
N PRO A 3 4.01 -3.73 9.60
CA PRO A 3 5.21 -4.20 10.30
C PRO A 3 5.80 -5.45 9.64
N LEU A 4 7.13 -5.55 9.66
CA LEU A 4 7.87 -6.71 9.15
C LEU A 4 8.38 -7.63 10.28
N ASP A 5 8.22 -7.21 11.51
CA ASP A 5 8.66 -7.97 12.69
C ASP A 5 7.60 -8.95 13.20
N THR A 6 6.39 -8.89 12.67
CA THR A 6 5.28 -9.77 13.05
C THR A 6 4.66 -10.41 11.82
N ALA A 7 4.17 -11.64 11.98
CA ALA A 7 3.40 -12.36 10.97
C ALA A 7 1.93 -12.48 11.38
N GLY A 8 1.43 -11.56 12.21
CA GLY A 8 0.07 -11.58 12.70
C GLY A 8 -0.98 -11.30 11.62
N ASP A 9 -2.19 -10.94 12.01
CA ASP A 9 -3.30 -10.69 11.08
C ASP A 9 -3.08 -9.38 10.30
N HIS A 10 -2.29 -9.46 9.24
CA HIS A 10 -2.01 -8.33 8.35
C HIS A 10 -3.25 -7.88 7.58
N GLY A 11 -4.22 -8.77 7.36
CA GLY A 11 -5.49 -8.40 6.75
C GLY A 11 -6.28 -7.42 7.61
N ALA A 12 -6.47 -7.75 8.89
CA ALA A 12 -7.17 -6.88 9.83
C ALA A 12 -6.42 -5.57 10.05
N LEU A 13 -5.10 -5.63 10.19
CA LEU A 13 -4.26 -4.45 10.37
C LEU A 13 -4.34 -3.52 9.15
N THR A 14 -4.26 -4.08 7.95
CA THR A 14 -4.40 -3.31 6.70
C THR A 14 -5.74 -2.60 6.63
N ARG A 15 -6.83 -3.29 6.96
CA ARG A 15 -8.17 -2.71 6.97
C ARG A 15 -8.27 -1.57 7.96
N GLN A 16 -7.72 -1.74 9.15
CA GLN A 16 -7.73 -0.68 10.17
C GLN A 16 -6.95 0.54 9.71
N MET A 17 -5.77 0.34 9.16
CA MET A 17 -4.94 1.44 8.64
C MET A 17 -5.65 2.19 7.51
N LEU A 18 -6.35 1.48 6.62
CA LEU A 18 -7.11 2.10 5.53
C LEU A 18 -8.30 2.93 6.07
N ARG A 19 -8.98 2.45 7.11
CA ARG A 19 -10.08 3.20 7.74
C ARG A 19 -9.61 4.48 8.41
N ASP A 20 -8.39 4.47 8.93
CA ASP A 20 -7.80 5.59 9.67
C ASP A 20 -7.07 6.59 8.77
N LEU A 21 -7.09 6.39 7.44
CA LEU A 21 -6.40 7.29 6.51
C LEU A 21 -6.98 8.70 6.57
N PRO A 22 -6.11 9.74 6.67
CA PRO A 22 -6.56 11.11 6.55
C PRO A 22 -6.98 11.42 5.10
N PRO A 23 -7.77 12.49 4.87
CA PRO A 23 -8.05 12.96 3.51
C PRO A 23 -6.76 13.33 2.78
N GLY A 24 -6.76 13.16 1.45
CA GLY A 24 -5.62 13.50 0.61
C GLY A 24 -4.88 12.27 0.10
N ILE A 25 -3.62 12.47 -0.25
CA ILE A 25 -2.77 11.42 -0.82
C ILE A 25 -1.94 10.79 0.29
N THR A 26 -2.00 9.45 0.39
CA THR A 26 -1.20 8.68 1.33
C THR A 26 -0.32 7.69 0.58
N HIS A 27 0.96 7.67 0.90
CA HIS A 27 1.90 6.65 0.42
C HIS A 27 1.91 5.49 1.41
N PHE A 28 1.25 4.39 1.05
CA PHE A 28 1.14 3.20 1.88
C PHE A 28 2.24 2.21 1.52
N ILE A 29 3.23 2.07 2.39
CA ILE A 29 4.42 1.25 2.14
C ILE A 29 4.15 -0.19 2.54
N LEU A 30 4.38 -1.12 1.61
CA LEU A 30 4.18 -2.55 1.77
C LEU A 30 5.42 -3.30 1.28
N HIS A 31 5.62 -4.50 1.83
CA HIS A 31 6.73 -5.36 1.44
C HIS A 31 6.25 -6.78 1.13
N PRO A 32 5.28 -6.95 0.21
CA PRO A 32 4.74 -8.27 -0.10
C PRO A 32 5.76 -9.14 -0.82
N ALA A 33 5.74 -10.43 -0.51
CA ALA A 33 6.52 -11.42 -1.24
C ALA A 33 5.78 -12.76 -1.23
N ARG A 34 5.91 -13.52 -2.31
CA ARG A 34 5.36 -14.88 -2.40
C ARG A 34 6.21 -15.83 -1.56
N ASP A 35 5.55 -16.81 -0.95
CA ASP A 35 6.23 -17.83 -0.17
C ASP A 35 6.96 -18.81 -1.10
N THR A 36 8.27 -18.67 -1.16
CA THR A 36 9.15 -19.55 -1.95
C THR A 36 10.32 -19.98 -1.08
N PRO A 37 10.96 -21.14 -1.40
CA PRO A 37 12.17 -21.57 -0.67
C PRO A 37 13.28 -20.53 -0.72
N GLU A 38 13.42 -19.83 -1.84
CA GLU A 38 14.45 -18.79 -2.03
C GLU A 38 14.20 -17.62 -1.09
N LEU A 39 12.96 -17.17 -0.95
CA LEU A 39 12.61 -16.10 -0.04
C LEU A 39 12.94 -16.46 1.40
N ARG A 40 12.59 -17.66 1.82
CA ARG A 40 12.89 -18.15 3.18
C ARG A 40 14.37 -18.23 3.46
N ALA A 41 15.17 -18.54 2.43
CA ALA A 41 16.62 -18.65 2.56
C ALA A 41 17.31 -17.29 2.70
N ILE A 42 16.79 -16.22 2.07
CA ILE A 42 17.46 -14.92 1.99
C ILE A 42 16.86 -13.85 2.89
N CYS A 43 15.62 -14.01 3.33
CA CYS A 43 14.92 -13.00 4.15
C CYS A 43 14.51 -13.57 5.49
N THR A 44 15.05 -13.03 6.58
CA THR A 44 14.67 -13.45 7.94
C THR A 44 13.25 -13.01 8.29
N ASP A 45 12.76 -11.95 7.66
CA ASP A 45 11.41 -11.40 7.85
C ASP A 45 10.38 -11.95 6.84
N TRP A 46 10.67 -13.10 6.22
CA TRP A 46 9.79 -13.68 5.21
C TRP A 46 8.36 -13.92 5.70
N PRO A 47 8.08 -14.32 6.98
CA PRO A 47 6.70 -14.53 7.42
C PRO A 47 5.84 -13.26 7.30
N ALA A 48 6.39 -12.10 7.67
CA ALA A 48 5.68 -10.83 7.56
C ALA A 48 5.48 -10.42 6.09
N ARG A 49 6.46 -10.66 5.23
CA ARG A 49 6.35 -10.36 3.79
C ARG A 49 5.29 -11.23 3.11
N VAL A 50 5.22 -12.52 3.45
CA VAL A 50 4.19 -13.43 2.96
C VAL A 50 2.81 -13.02 3.49
N ALA A 51 2.71 -12.62 4.74
CA ALA A 51 1.46 -12.13 5.32
C ALA A 51 0.97 -10.86 4.62
N ASN A 52 1.87 -9.93 4.27
CA ASN A 52 1.55 -8.76 3.43
C ASN A 52 0.97 -9.19 2.08
N TYR A 53 1.60 -10.15 1.43
CA TYR A 53 1.15 -10.64 0.12
C TYR A 53 -0.28 -11.21 0.21
N HIS A 54 -0.54 -12.08 1.18
CA HIS A 54 -1.87 -12.68 1.33
C HIS A 54 -2.93 -11.64 1.69
N ALA A 55 -2.61 -10.66 2.51
CA ALA A 55 -3.53 -9.58 2.85
C ALA A 55 -3.93 -8.77 1.61
N LEU A 56 -2.98 -8.47 0.72
CA LEU A 56 -3.22 -7.70 -0.49
C LEU A 56 -3.99 -8.50 -1.55
N MET A 57 -3.87 -9.82 -1.55
CA MET A 57 -4.55 -10.70 -2.50
C MET A 57 -5.97 -11.07 -2.07
N ASP A 58 -6.40 -10.67 -0.87
CA ASP A 58 -7.74 -10.95 -0.36
C ASP A 58 -8.78 -10.15 -1.15
N PRO A 59 -9.76 -10.82 -1.80
CA PRO A 59 -10.83 -10.12 -2.53
C PRO A 59 -11.69 -9.23 -1.63
N ASP A 60 -11.86 -9.59 -0.37
CA ASP A 60 -12.65 -8.81 0.59
C ASP A 60 -11.98 -7.47 0.89
N LEU A 61 -10.66 -7.43 0.90
CA LEU A 61 -9.92 -6.18 1.06
C LEU A 61 -10.23 -5.21 -0.08
N ARG A 62 -10.27 -5.69 -1.32
CA ARG A 62 -10.60 -4.86 -2.49
C ARG A 62 -11.98 -4.24 -2.36
N ARG A 63 -12.98 -5.02 -1.93
CA ARG A 63 -14.33 -4.52 -1.71
C ARG A 63 -14.36 -3.45 -0.62
N GLU A 64 -13.64 -3.67 0.46
CA GLU A 64 -13.58 -2.71 1.56
C GLU A 64 -12.92 -1.40 1.14
N VAL A 65 -11.85 -1.45 0.36
CA VAL A 65 -11.21 -0.26 -0.21
C VAL A 65 -12.20 0.55 -1.04
N GLN A 66 -12.99 -0.13 -1.89
CA GLN A 66 -14.02 0.53 -2.69
C GLN A 66 -15.11 1.15 -1.82
N ASN A 67 -15.55 0.45 -0.77
CA ASN A 67 -16.59 0.93 0.14
C ASN A 67 -16.13 2.15 0.95
N LEU A 68 -14.84 2.26 1.24
CA LEU A 68 -14.26 3.40 1.94
C LEU A 68 -14.06 4.62 1.03
N GLY A 69 -14.30 4.48 -0.27
CA GLY A 69 -14.07 5.54 -1.24
C GLY A 69 -12.60 5.83 -1.50
N VAL A 70 -11.71 4.91 -1.13
CA VAL A 70 -10.28 5.05 -1.37
C VAL A 70 -9.96 4.67 -2.80
N GLN A 71 -9.29 5.56 -3.51
CA GLN A 71 -8.81 5.32 -4.88
C GLN A 71 -7.33 4.92 -4.84
N VAL A 72 -7.04 3.72 -5.34
CA VAL A 72 -5.67 3.25 -5.47
C VAL A 72 -5.07 3.76 -6.76
N ILE A 73 -3.95 4.47 -6.67
CA ILE A 73 -3.24 5.02 -7.83
C ILE A 73 -1.78 4.61 -7.80
N GLY A 74 -1.14 4.53 -8.99
CA GLY A 74 0.30 4.40 -9.10
C GLY A 74 1.01 5.75 -9.10
N TYR A 75 2.30 5.73 -9.35
CA TYR A 75 3.10 6.96 -9.41
C TYR A 75 2.84 7.79 -10.66
N ARG A 76 2.41 7.19 -11.76
CA ARG A 76 2.20 7.93 -13.01
C ARG A 76 1.13 9.02 -12.88
N PRO A 77 -0.09 8.73 -12.38
CA PRO A 77 -1.07 9.78 -12.14
C PRO A 77 -0.58 10.85 -11.17
N LEU A 78 0.15 10.45 -10.12
CA LEU A 78 0.73 11.40 -9.17
C LEU A 78 1.75 12.31 -9.83
N ARG A 79 2.62 11.75 -10.68
CA ARG A 79 3.61 12.54 -11.45
C ARG A 79 2.93 13.56 -12.35
N GLU A 80 1.86 13.16 -13.03
CA GLU A 80 1.10 14.08 -13.91
C GLU A 80 0.48 15.22 -13.11
N LEU A 81 -0.09 14.95 -11.95
CA LEU A 81 -0.63 15.99 -11.07
C LEU A 81 0.45 16.97 -10.62
N LEU A 82 1.63 16.48 -10.26
CA LEU A 82 2.76 17.32 -9.85
C LEU A 82 3.25 18.19 -11.02
N ARG A 83 3.31 17.64 -12.23
CA ARG A 83 3.70 18.39 -13.42
C ARG A 83 2.71 19.50 -13.74
N GLN A 84 1.42 19.23 -13.68
CA GLN A 84 0.37 20.22 -13.87
C GLN A 84 0.49 21.36 -12.86
N ARG A 85 0.77 21.02 -11.59
CA ARG A 85 0.96 21.99 -10.53
C ARG A 85 2.18 22.88 -10.77
N GLN A 86 3.29 22.29 -11.21
CA GLN A 86 4.50 23.03 -11.56
C GLN A 86 4.28 23.97 -12.75
N ALA A 87 3.58 23.50 -13.79
CA ALA A 87 3.25 24.32 -14.96
C ALA A 87 2.36 25.52 -14.57
N ALA A 88 1.37 25.31 -13.72
CA ALA A 88 0.50 26.37 -13.20
C ALA A 88 1.31 27.40 -12.40
N ASN A 89 2.29 26.95 -11.60
CA ASN A 89 3.14 27.86 -10.81
C ASN A 89 4.08 28.69 -11.68
N LYS A 90 4.53 28.15 -12.83
CA LYS A 90 5.39 28.88 -13.77
C LYS A 90 4.67 30.01 -14.51
N VAL A 91 3.36 29.92 -14.67
CA VAL A 91 2.55 30.91 -15.36
C VAL A 91 2.20 32.10 -14.47
N ARG A 92 2.36 31.97 -13.16
CA ARG A 92 2.11 33.07 -12.22
C ARG A 92 3.25 34.08 -12.26
N PRO A 93 2.94 35.35 -12.42
CA PRO A 93 3.96 36.40 -12.36
C PRO A 93 4.60 36.50 -10.98
#